data_2174563df0e61c8b8e64d8da2025536e
#
_entry.id   2174563df0e61c8b8e64d8da2025536e
#
_cell.length_a   1.000
_cell.length_b   1.000
_cell.length_c   1.000
_cell.angle_alpha   90.00
_cell.angle_beta   90.00
_cell.angle_gamma   90.00
#
_symmetry.space_group_name_H-M   'P 1'
#
loop_
_entity.id
_entity.type
_entity.pdbx_description
1 polymer ?
#
loop_
_entity_poly.entity_id
_entity_poly.type
_entity_poly.pdbx_seq_one_letter_code
_entity_poly.pdbx_strand_id
1 'polypeptide(L)'
;VRRLPGILLLLSATVIVIVALLVSGLRLVMPHLNSYRSDILQTVSRISGVTAEASELQGSWQNFGPTLQVRDLRIDMQQEGELHIGRVSLALDVWQSLLHWRWQFRDLTFWQLRLATERPLFTRDGHTTSIKPAQINDLFLRQFDHFDLRDSTIRFLTPSGQHAELAIPRLTWLNEANRHRAEGEVSLSSFTGQHGVVQVRLDLNDTRGLLNDGHIWMQADDVDVRPWIGRWLRDNTSLESARISLAAWASLRDGELYAGDILIKQGGAHWRGEQHDHQLQIDGLTAHLARFRNGWSLNIPQTRLSTDGVAWAPGRIALLWQPQDHAAAEIRVRATRLDLQRFAPLVPLIGPLSPTLLDTWRALQPRGYIDTLALDIPLTQPEQ
;
A
#
# COMPACT_ATOMS: atom_id res chain seq x y z
N VAL A 1 23.77 19.50 56.40
CA VAL A 1 22.48 19.45 55.63
C VAL A 1 22.18 20.78 54.92
N ARG A 2 22.76 21.93 55.31
CA ARG A 2 22.47 23.27 54.73
C ARG A 2 23.17 23.58 53.37
N ARG A 3 24.10 22.76 52.87
CA ARG A 3 24.84 23.02 51.60
C ARG A 3 24.20 22.37 50.36
N LEU A 4 23.30 21.41 50.51
CA LEU A 4 22.62 20.71 49.43
C LEU A 4 21.75 21.64 48.52
N PRO A 5 20.93 22.56 49.07
CA PRO A 5 20.12 23.42 48.21
C PRO A 5 20.95 24.41 47.37
N GLY A 6 22.10 24.88 47.92
CA GLY A 6 23.01 25.77 47.19
C GLY A 6 23.72 25.07 46.04
N ILE A 7 24.13 23.81 46.21
CA ILE A 7 24.74 23.01 45.12
C ILE A 7 23.72 22.69 44.04
N LEU A 8 22.49 22.35 44.42
CA LEU A 8 21.38 22.08 43.48
C LEU A 8 21.02 23.33 42.68
N LEU A 9 21.00 24.50 43.32
CA LEU A 9 20.75 25.79 42.69
C LEU A 9 21.88 26.17 41.71
N LEU A 10 23.13 25.94 42.08
CA LEU A 10 24.29 26.18 41.24
C LEU A 10 24.27 25.25 40.01
N LEU A 11 23.96 23.96 40.24
CA LEU A 11 23.87 22.96 39.18
C LEU A 11 22.74 23.27 38.18
N SER A 12 21.56 23.66 38.70
CA SER A 12 20.45 24.07 37.84
C SER A 12 20.77 25.36 37.05
N ALA A 13 21.40 26.35 37.68
CA ALA A 13 21.83 27.57 36.98
C ALA A 13 22.87 27.26 35.92
N THR A 14 23.82 26.39 36.17
CA THR A 14 24.83 25.97 35.18
C THR A 14 24.18 25.26 34.00
N VAL A 15 23.23 24.35 34.24
CA VAL A 15 22.47 23.66 33.20
C VAL A 15 21.69 24.68 32.36
N ILE A 16 21.00 25.63 32.99
CA ILE A 16 20.24 26.67 32.28
C ILE A 16 21.16 27.52 31.40
N VAL A 17 22.34 27.91 31.90
CA VAL A 17 23.32 28.68 31.10
C VAL A 17 23.85 27.87 29.92
N ILE A 18 24.16 26.59 30.13
CA ILE A 18 24.63 25.71 29.01
C ILE A 18 23.54 25.56 27.97
N VAL A 19 22.30 25.32 28.37
CA VAL A 19 21.16 25.21 27.46
C VAL A 19 20.92 26.52 26.70
N ALA A 20 21.01 27.66 27.41
CA ALA A 20 20.85 28.97 26.79
C ALA A 20 21.95 29.28 25.76
N LEU A 21 23.20 28.90 26.05
CA LEU A 21 24.32 29.04 25.10
C LEU A 21 24.17 28.13 23.91
N LEU A 22 23.70 26.89 24.10
CA LEU A 22 23.45 25.92 23.06
C LEU A 22 22.33 26.40 22.12
N VAL A 23 21.22 26.86 22.69
CA VAL A 23 20.08 27.43 21.93
C VAL A 23 20.52 28.69 21.19
N SER A 24 21.30 29.57 21.80
CA SER A 24 21.80 30.79 21.17
C SER A 24 22.77 30.46 20.03
N GLY A 25 23.67 29.50 20.23
CA GLY A 25 24.57 29.01 19.16
C GLY A 25 23.82 28.40 18.00
N LEU A 26 22.87 27.52 18.24
CA LEU A 26 22.01 26.95 17.21
C LEU A 26 21.24 28.04 16.46
N ARG A 27 20.67 29.02 17.18
CA ARG A 27 19.93 30.12 16.53
C ARG A 27 20.81 30.97 15.64
N LEU A 28 22.10 31.11 15.97
CA LEU A 28 23.07 31.85 15.17
C LEU A 28 23.46 31.08 13.89
N VAL A 29 23.58 29.75 13.98
CA VAL A 29 24.02 28.90 12.87
C VAL A 29 22.88 28.63 11.88
N MET A 30 21.63 28.56 12.35
CA MET A 30 20.46 28.20 11.52
C MET A 30 20.35 29.00 10.21
N PRO A 31 20.50 30.33 10.16
CA PRO A 31 20.39 31.09 8.92
C PRO A 31 21.52 30.79 7.91
N HIS A 32 22.64 30.22 8.38
CA HIS A 32 23.84 29.97 7.57
C HIS A 32 23.94 28.49 7.12
N LEU A 33 22.94 27.65 7.39
CA LEU A 33 22.96 26.21 7.06
C LEU A 33 23.18 25.93 5.57
N ASN A 34 22.72 26.81 4.70
CA ASN A 34 22.92 26.62 3.26
C ASN A 34 24.41 26.63 2.87
N SER A 35 25.25 27.34 3.61
CA SER A 35 26.70 27.34 3.38
C SER A 35 27.36 25.99 3.68
N TYR A 36 26.77 25.19 4.54
CA TYR A 36 27.24 23.85 4.92
C TYR A 36 26.47 22.72 4.21
N ARG A 37 25.68 23.06 3.19
CA ARG A 37 24.81 22.11 2.50
C ARG A 37 25.56 20.87 1.98
N SER A 38 26.69 21.08 1.30
CA SER A 38 27.51 20.00 0.74
C SER A 38 28.02 19.02 1.80
N ASP A 39 28.50 19.57 2.93
CA ASP A 39 29.06 18.76 4.01
C ASP A 39 27.98 17.95 4.74
N ILE A 40 26.80 18.57 4.92
CA ILE A 40 25.64 17.91 5.54
C ILE A 40 25.15 16.77 4.62
N LEU A 41 24.95 17.05 3.33
CA LEU A 41 24.48 16.03 2.38
C LEU A 41 25.50 14.90 2.20
N GLN A 42 26.79 15.19 2.17
CA GLN A 42 27.82 14.18 2.11
C GLN A 42 27.84 13.30 3.38
N THR A 43 27.60 13.90 4.54
CA THR A 43 27.50 13.14 5.80
C THR A 43 26.25 12.25 5.80
N VAL A 44 25.11 12.77 5.37
CA VAL A 44 23.87 12.00 5.21
C VAL A 44 24.07 10.86 4.23
N SER A 45 24.66 11.12 3.07
CA SER A 45 24.95 10.08 2.05
C SER A 45 25.87 8.98 2.59
N ARG A 46 26.85 9.35 3.41
CA ARG A 46 27.78 8.39 4.04
C ARG A 46 27.06 7.50 5.08
N ILE A 47 26.15 8.07 5.85
CA ILE A 47 25.41 7.35 6.90
C ILE A 47 24.31 6.48 6.30
N SER A 48 23.58 7.00 5.32
CA SER A 48 22.46 6.29 4.67
C SER A 48 22.89 5.30 3.60
N GLY A 49 24.10 5.46 3.04
CA GLY A 49 24.60 4.62 1.95
C GLY A 49 23.97 4.93 0.58
N VAL A 50 23.20 6.02 0.47
CA VAL A 50 22.57 6.49 -0.78
C VAL A 50 23.05 7.90 -1.12
N THR A 51 23.14 8.22 -2.41
CA THR A 51 23.52 9.57 -2.84
C THR A 51 22.34 10.51 -2.70
N ALA A 52 22.50 11.56 -1.89
CA ALA A 52 21.49 12.58 -1.67
C ALA A 52 21.99 13.94 -2.16
N GLU A 53 21.16 14.64 -2.94
CA GLU A 53 21.38 15.99 -3.43
C GLU A 53 20.20 16.87 -3.07
N ALA A 54 20.45 18.14 -2.75
CA ALA A 54 19.41 19.12 -2.49
C ALA A 54 19.79 20.47 -3.06
N SER A 55 18.81 21.25 -3.53
CA SER A 55 19.06 22.58 -4.07
C SER A 55 19.33 23.60 -2.97
N GLU A 56 18.61 23.51 -1.86
CA GLU A 56 18.66 24.50 -0.79
C GLU A 56 18.40 23.87 0.58
N LEU A 57 19.15 24.34 1.59
CA LEU A 57 18.94 24.06 2.99
C LEU A 57 18.65 25.37 3.72
N GLN A 58 17.44 25.52 4.26
CA GLN A 58 17.04 26.67 5.05
C GLN A 58 16.84 26.26 6.51
N GLY A 59 17.56 26.89 7.42
CA GLY A 59 17.32 26.80 8.84
C GLY A 59 16.59 28.02 9.36
N SER A 60 15.58 27.82 10.16
CA SER A 60 14.86 28.88 10.85
C SER A 60 14.58 28.48 12.29
N TRP A 61 14.22 29.46 13.11
CA TRP A 61 13.81 29.22 14.48
C TRP A 61 12.34 29.57 14.64
N GLN A 62 11.49 28.57 14.86
CA GLN A 62 10.05 28.76 15.01
C GLN A 62 9.54 28.04 16.26
N ASN A 63 8.64 28.68 16.98
CA ASN A 63 7.92 28.08 18.11
C ASN A 63 8.84 27.34 19.12
N PHE A 64 9.90 28.01 19.57
CA PHE A 64 10.87 27.51 20.56
C PHE A 64 11.76 26.33 20.10
N GLY A 65 11.88 26.09 18.80
CA GLY A 65 12.77 25.07 18.24
C GLY A 65 13.32 25.41 16.86
N PRO A 66 14.44 24.77 16.49
CA PRO A 66 14.99 24.89 15.16
C PRO A 66 14.11 24.13 14.17
N THR A 67 13.84 24.76 13.04
CA THR A 67 13.15 24.17 11.89
C THR A 67 14.09 24.13 10.71
N LEU A 68 14.25 22.98 10.11
CA LEU A 68 15.03 22.76 8.89
C LEU A 68 14.07 22.53 7.72
N GLN A 69 14.29 23.27 6.64
CA GLN A 69 13.63 23.03 5.36
C GLN A 69 14.66 22.64 4.31
N VAL A 70 14.36 21.57 3.59
CA VAL A 70 15.17 21.08 2.48
C VAL A 70 14.34 21.20 1.22
N ARG A 71 14.89 21.77 0.15
CA ARG A 71 14.21 21.88 -1.15
C ARG A 71 14.88 21.04 -2.20
N ASP A 72 14.07 20.48 -3.07
CA ASP A 72 14.48 19.66 -4.22
C ASP A 72 15.47 18.55 -3.81
N LEU A 73 15.09 17.79 -2.79
CA LEU A 73 15.88 16.65 -2.34
C LEU A 73 15.71 15.51 -3.35
N ARG A 74 16.83 15.06 -3.91
CA ARG A 74 16.92 13.92 -4.81
C ARG A 74 17.75 12.85 -4.16
N ILE A 75 17.23 11.63 -4.17
CA ILE A 75 17.91 10.46 -3.64
C ILE A 75 17.94 9.42 -4.74
N ASP A 76 19.15 9.08 -5.18
CA ASP A 76 19.37 8.01 -6.15
C ASP A 76 19.37 6.67 -5.40
N MET A 77 18.36 5.86 -5.65
CA MET A 77 18.21 4.52 -5.08
C MET A 77 18.78 3.42 -6.00
N GLN A 78 19.61 3.82 -6.97
CA GLN A 78 20.25 2.93 -7.93
C GLN A 78 19.23 2.08 -8.74
N GLN A 79 19.19 0.77 -8.51
CA GLN A 79 18.30 -0.15 -9.24
C GLN A 79 16.82 -0.05 -8.85
N GLU A 80 16.50 0.68 -7.80
CA GLU A 80 15.12 0.78 -7.28
C GLU A 80 14.36 2.00 -7.78
N GLY A 81 15.04 2.90 -8.49
CA GLY A 81 14.46 4.10 -9.04
C GLY A 81 14.99 5.37 -8.41
N GLU A 82 14.33 6.47 -8.68
CA GLU A 82 14.67 7.80 -8.18
C GLU A 82 13.57 8.32 -7.24
N LEU A 83 14.00 8.81 -6.08
CA LEU A 83 13.13 9.48 -5.13
C LEU A 83 13.40 10.98 -5.20
N HIS A 84 12.42 11.76 -5.59
CA HIS A 84 12.47 13.22 -5.59
C HIS A 84 11.45 13.77 -4.59
N ILE A 85 11.89 14.72 -3.75
CA ILE A 85 11.04 15.37 -2.76
C ILE A 85 11.17 16.88 -2.96
N GLY A 86 10.08 17.53 -3.36
CA GLY A 86 10.09 18.98 -3.63
C GLY A 86 10.42 19.81 -2.39
N ARG A 87 9.87 19.42 -1.23
CA ARG A 87 10.18 20.09 0.04
C ARG A 87 10.03 19.12 1.22
N VAL A 88 11.00 19.16 2.12
CA VAL A 88 10.94 18.53 3.44
C VAL A 88 10.96 19.61 4.49
N SER A 89 10.10 19.55 5.48
CA SER A 89 10.15 20.38 6.69
C SER A 89 10.30 19.50 7.91
N LEU A 90 11.28 19.84 8.71
CA LEU A 90 11.63 19.12 9.93
C LEU A 90 11.71 20.12 11.08
N ALA A 91 10.90 19.94 12.12
CA ALA A 91 10.94 20.76 13.31
C ALA A 91 11.42 19.93 14.52
N LEU A 92 12.54 20.31 15.11
CA LEU A 92 13.09 19.66 16.30
C LEU A 92 12.35 20.13 17.55
N ASP A 93 11.92 19.20 18.39
CA ASP A 93 11.45 19.49 19.73
C ASP A 93 12.63 19.45 20.72
N VAL A 94 13.15 20.63 21.04
CA VAL A 94 14.33 20.75 21.92
C VAL A 94 14.03 20.23 23.31
N TRP A 95 12.84 20.49 23.85
CA TRP A 95 12.48 20.08 25.20
C TRP A 95 12.30 18.56 25.32
N GLN A 96 11.59 17.97 24.41
CA GLN A 96 11.40 16.52 24.39
C GLN A 96 12.73 15.80 24.10
N SER A 97 13.55 16.35 23.21
CA SER A 97 14.87 15.81 22.92
C SER A 97 15.77 15.80 24.15
N LEU A 98 15.75 16.88 24.93
CA LEU A 98 16.53 16.99 26.17
C LEU A 98 16.01 16.05 27.26
N LEU A 99 14.69 15.94 27.42
CA LEU A 99 14.05 15.09 28.43
C LEU A 99 14.32 13.60 28.21
N HIS A 100 14.29 13.15 26.94
CA HIS A 100 14.45 11.75 26.59
C HIS A 100 15.86 11.35 26.11
N TRP A 101 16.80 12.32 26.09
CA TRP A 101 18.19 12.11 25.63
C TRP A 101 18.30 11.51 24.24
N ARG A 102 17.34 11.84 23.36
CA ARG A 102 17.32 11.45 21.95
C ARG A 102 16.69 12.56 21.10
N TRP A 103 17.00 12.60 19.82
CA TRP A 103 16.39 13.53 18.89
C TRP A 103 14.90 13.27 18.78
N GLN A 104 14.09 14.24 19.18
CA GLN A 104 12.63 14.21 19.04
C GLN A 104 12.24 15.29 18.04
N PHE A 105 11.47 14.88 17.04
CA PHE A 105 11.00 15.79 16.00
C PHE A 105 9.51 16.02 16.21
N ARG A 106 9.12 17.30 16.26
CA ARG A 106 7.72 17.67 16.43
C ARG A 106 6.93 17.56 15.15
N ASP A 107 7.50 17.98 14.02
CA ASP A 107 6.89 17.94 12.71
C ASP A 107 7.90 17.42 11.68
N LEU A 108 7.49 16.43 10.90
CA LEU A 108 8.17 16.00 9.71
C LEU A 108 7.13 15.93 8.59
N THR A 109 7.22 16.83 7.62
CA THR A 109 6.31 16.86 6.50
C THR A 109 7.07 16.82 5.19
N PHE A 110 6.65 15.92 4.32
CA PHE A 110 7.15 15.78 2.96
C PHE A 110 6.10 16.29 1.98
N TRP A 111 6.47 17.26 1.16
CA TRP A 111 5.64 17.75 0.07
C TRP A 111 6.20 17.31 -1.26
N GLN A 112 5.32 16.94 -2.17
CA GLN A 112 5.65 16.59 -3.54
C GLN A 112 6.73 15.48 -3.61
N LEU A 113 6.61 14.49 -2.74
CA LEU A 113 7.40 13.28 -2.85
C LEU A 113 6.98 12.54 -4.11
N ARG A 114 7.93 12.27 -4.99
CA ARG A 114 7.73 11.52 -6.24
C ARG A 114 8.64 10.31 -6.23
N LEU A 115 8.04 9.16 -6.15
CA LEU A 115 8.73 7.88 -6.25
C LEU A 115 8.34 7.23 -7.58
N ALA A 116 9.31 6.91 -8.41
CA ALA A 116 9.10 6.12 -9.61
C ALA A 116 9.83 4.78 -9.46
N THR A 117 9.10 3.69 -9.52
CA THR A 117 9.66 2.35 -9.52
C THR A 117 9.12 1.56 -10.70
N GLU A 118 9.99 0.84 -11.39
CA GLU A 118 9.61 -0.07 -12.48
C GLU A 118 9.27 -1.48 -11.97
N ARG A 119 9.21 -1.65 -10.64
CA ARG A 119 8.86 -2.92 -10.02
C ARG A 119 7.40 -2.94 -9.61
N PRO A 120 6.72 -4.10 -9.72
CA PRO A 120 5.38 -4.25 -9.20
C PRO A 120 5.39 -4.14 -7.67
N LEU A 121 4.54 -3.29 -7.10
CA LEU A 121 4.43 -3.09 -5.64
C LEU A 121 4.04 -4.36 -4.85
N PHE A 122 3.51 -5.38 -5.52
CA PHE A 122 2.90 -6.55 -4.87
C PHE A 122 3.45 -7.89 -5.39
N THR A 123 4.65 -7.93 -5.96
CA THR A 123 5.28 -9.21 -6.32
C THR A 123 5.99 -9.82 -5.14
N ARG A 124 5.73 -11.11 -4.97
CA ARG A 124 6.31 -11.98 -3.96
C ARG A 124 7.66 -12.55 -4.41
N ASP A 125 8.57 -11.73 -4.88
CA ASP A 125 9.91 -12.20 -5.16
C ASP A 125 10.75 -12.06 -3.89
N GLY A 126 11.12 -13.20 -3.30
CA GLY A 126 11.89 -13.31 -2.07
C GLY A 126 13.34 -12.80 -2.15
N HIS A 127 13.65 -11.96 -3.10
CA HIS A 127 14.90 -11.20 -3.18
C HIS A 127 14.67 -9.80 -2.66
N THR A 128 14.83 -9.67 -1.34
CA THR A 128 14.92 -8.38 -0.66
C THR A 128 16.03 -7.56 -1.29
N THR A 129 15.62 -6.49 -1.92
CA THR A 129 16.48 -5.44 -2.43
C THR A 129 17.29 -4.80 -1.30
N SER A 130 18.54 -4.54 -1.57
CA SER A 130 19.56 -4.17 -0.60
C SER A 130 19.65 -2.68 -0.24
N ILE A 131 18.57 -1.93 -0.27
CA ILE A 131 18.47 -0.82 0.70
C ILE A 131 18.37 -1.56 2.02
N LYS A 132 19.35 -1.41 2.91
CA LYS A 132 19.28 -2.06 4.21
C LYS A 132 17.97 -1.61 4.86
N PRO A 133 16.87 -2.40 4.78
CA PRO A 133 15.54 -1.94 5.15
C PRO A 133 15.50 -1.52 6.62
N ALA A 134 16.39 -2.12 7.43
CA ALA A 134 16.53 -1.87 8.84
C ALA A 134 16.81 -0.41 9.19
N GLN A 135 17.65 0.30 8.43
CA GLN A 135 18.01 1.68 8.79
C GLN A 135 16.92 2.69 8.44
N ILE A 136 16.27 2.52 7.28
CA ILE A 136 15.17 3.39 6.86
C ILE A 136 13.93 3.11 7.71
N ASN A 137 13.62 1.83 7.95
CA ASN A 137 12.52 1.45 8.82
C ASN A 137 12.72 1.96 10.25
N ASP A 138 13.94 1.85 10.79
CA ASP A 138 14.26 2.37 12.14
C ASP A 138 14.09 3.90 12.21
N LEU A 139 14.50 4.61 11.18
CA LEU A 139 14.32 6.05 11.08
C LEU A 139 12.83 6.44 11.08
N PHE A 140 12.03 5.87 10.18
CA PHE A 140 10.63 6.24 10.02
C PHE A 140 9.71 5.66 11.10
N LEU A 141 10.00 4.48 11.62
CA LEU A 141 9.13 3.81 12.60
C LEU A 141 9.50 4.13 14.06
N ARG A 142 10.74 4.57 14.35
CA ARG A 142 11.19 4.73 15.73
C ARG A 142 11.72 6.10 16.08
N GLN A 143 12.24 6.85 15.10
CA GLN A 143 12.85 8.15 15.40
C GLN A 143 11.87 9.31 15.21
N PHE A 144 10.83 9.13 14.43
CA PHE A 144 9.79 10.15 14.26
C PHE A 144 8.52 9.73 14.97
N ASP A 145 7.96 10.61 15.81
CA ASP A 145 6.68 10.37 16.46
C ASP A 145 5.52 10.44 15.46
N HIS A 146 5.64 11.32 14.45
CA HIS A 146 4.73 11.37 13.33
C HIS A 146 5.39 12.00 12.10
N PHE A 147 4.83 11.70 10.93
CA PHE A 147 5.14 12.42 9.70
C PHE A 147 3.92 12.52 8.78
N ASP A 148 3.91 13.55 7.96
CA ASP A 148 2.89 13.80 6.96
C ASP A 148 3.47 13.70 5.55
N LEU A 149 2.73 13.05 4.65
CA LEU A 149 2.94 13.16 3.20
C LEU A 149 1.86 14.05 2.62
N ARG A 150 2.24 14.98 1.74
CA ARG A 150 1.33 15.90 1.08
C ARG A 150 1.66 16.02 -0.40
N ASP A 151 0.64 16.04 -1.23
CA ASP A 151 0.74 16.22 -2.68
C ASP A 151 1.80 15.30 -3.32
N SER A 152 1.87 14.08 -2.83
CA SER A 152 2.90 13.11 -3.19
C SER A 152 2.39 12.12 -4.24
N THR A 153 3.29 11.52 -5.01
CA THR A 153 2.93 10.55 -6.04
C THR A 153 3.88 9.36 -6.05
N ILE A 154 3.33 8.17 -6.26
CA ILE A 154 4.09 6.94 -6.43
C ILE A 154 3.68 6.32 -7.76
N ARG A 155 4.65 6.13 -8.67
CA ARG A 155 4.47 5.38 -9.92
C ARG A 155 5.01 3.98 -9.77
N PHE A 156 4.25 3.02 -10.23
CA PHE A 156 4.61 1.60 -10.12
C PHE A 156 3.99 0.77 -11.25
N LEU A 157 4.45 -0.47 -11.39
CA LEU A 157 3.82 -1.45 -12.26
C LEU A 157 2.74 -2.23 -11.50
N THR A 158 1.59 -2.38 -12.12
CA THR A 158 0.54 -3.29 -11.63
C THR A 158 0.94 -4.74 -11.89
N PRO A 159 0.28 -5.72 -11.25
CA PRO A 159 0.51 -7.14 -11.54
C PRO A 159 0.31 -7.54 -13.02
N SER A 160 -0.47 -6.76 -13.77
CA SER A 160 -0.65 -6.94 -15.22
C SER A 160 0.40 -6.26 -16.09
N GLY A 161 1.42 -5.64 -15.49
CA GLY A 161 2.49 -4.93 -16.20
C GLY A 161 2.09 -3.53 -16.72
N GLN A 162 0.95 -3.00 -16.32
CA GLN A 162 0.53 -1.65 -16.66
C GLN A 162 1.08 -0.64 -15.65
N HIS A 163 1.46 0.53 -16.13
CA HIS A 163 1.85 1.62 -15.23
C HIS A 163 0.61 2.20 -14.53
N ALA A 164 0.73 2.38 -13.24
CA ALA A 164 -0.26 3.08 -12.42
C ALA A 164 0.42 4.17 -11.60
N GLU A 165 -0.33 5.17 -11.24
CA GLU A 165 0.10 6.26 -10.38
C GLU A 165 -0.83 6.36 -9.18
N LEU A 166 -0.25 6.33 -7.98
CA LEU A 166 -0.92 6.58 -6.73
C LEU A 166 -0.62 8.01 -6.33
N ALA A 167 -1.60 8.88 -6.42
CA ALA A 167 -1.52 10.22 -5.86
C ALA A 167 -1.92 10.17 -4.39
N ILE A 168 -1.13 10.80 -3.54
CA ILE A 168 -1.31 10.89 -2.08
C ILE A 168 -1.50 12.37 -1.74
N PRO A 169 -2.72 12.90 -1.79
CA PRO A 169 -3.01 14.27 -1.40
C PRO A 169 -2.61 14.53 0.05
N ARG A 170 -2.93 13.55 0.91
CA ARG A 170 -2.60 13.61 2.33
C ARG A 170 -2.52 12.21 2.94
N LEU A 171 -1.44 11.96 3.67
CA LEU A 171 -1.26 10.80 4.53
C LEU A 171 -0.58 11.24 5.82
N THR A 172 -1.17 10.91 6.95
CA THR A 172 -0.57 11.13 8.28
C THR A 172 -0.17 9.79 8.88
N TRP A 173 1.06 9.71 9.35
CA TRP A 173 1.61 8.54 10.01
C TRP A 173 1.97 8.87 11.45
N LEU A 174 1.56 8.04 12.40
CA LEU A 174 1.77 8.18 13.83
C LEU A 174 2.49 6.95 14.38
N ASN A 175 3.54 7.18 15.16
CA ASN A 175 4.32 6.15 15.82
C ASN A 175 4.15 6.26 17.34
N GLU A 176 3.71 5.18 17.98
CA GLU A 176 3.58 5.05 19.43
C GLU A 176 4.29 3.77 19.86
N ALA A 177 5.49 3.89 20.35
CA ALA A 177 6.33 2.74 20.74
C ALA A 177 6.40 1.66 19.64
N ASN A 178 5.66 0.57 19.81
CA ASN A 178 5.60 -0.54 18.85
C ASN A 178 4.30 -0.54 18.01
N ARG A 179 3.48 0.51 18.13
CA ARG A 179 2.24 0.64 17.37
C ARG A 179 2.34 1.77 16.37
N HIS A 180 1.96 1.49 15.15
CA HIS A 180 2.04 2.41 14.02
C HIS A 180 0.67 2.56 13.40
N ARG A 181 0.21 3.81 13.28
CA ARG A 181 -1.09 4.11 12.68
C ARG A 181 -0.90 5.04 11.51
N ALA A 182 -1.63 4.79 10.45
CA ALA A 182 -1.69 5.72 9.33
C ALA A 182 -3.14 5.94 8.91
N GLU A 183 -3.44 7.16 8.51
CA GLU A 183 -4.72 7.55 7.93
C GLU A 183 -4.47 8.51 6.78
N GLY A 184 -5.11 8.27 5.65
CA GLY A 184 -4.93 9.12 4.49
C GLY A 184 -5.92 8.85 3.39
N GLU A 185 -5.88 9.74 2.42
CA GLU A 185 -6.60 9.65 1.17
C GLU A 185 -5.59 9.49 0.04
N VAL A 186 -5.84 8.53 -0.83
CA VAL A 186 -5.04 8.28 -2.00
C VAL A 186 -5.95 8.23 -3.24
N SER A 187 -5.44 8.68 -4.35
CA SER A 187 -6.15 8.59 -5.63
C SER A 187 -5.35 7.70 -6.56
N LEU A 188 -5.99 6.66 -7.06
CA LEU A 188 -5.39 5.75 -8.02
C LEU A 188 -5.77 6.20 -9.43
N SER A 189 -4.78 6.54 -10.24
CA SER A 189 -4.96 6.81 -11.65
C SER A 189 -4.21 5.78 -12.49
N SER A 190 -4.85 5.33 -13.55
CA SER A 190 -4.16 4.62 -14.62
C SER A 190 -3.81 5.61 -15.73
N PHE A 191 -2.88 5.23 -16.63
CA PHE A 191 -2.54 6.04 -17.81
C PHE A 191 -3.74 6.28 -18.76
N THR A 192 -4.85 5.59 -18.55
CA THR A 192 -6.09 5.81 -19.31
C THR A 192 -6.92 7.00 -18.80
N GLY A 193 -6.42 7.76 -17.81
CA GLY A 193 -7.08 8.96 -17.29
C GLY A 193 -8.26 8.70 -16.35
N GLN A 194 -8.40 7.48 -15.86
CA GLN A 194 -9.44 7.14 -14.90
C GLN A 194 -8.93 7.35 -13.48
N HIS A 195 -9.72 8.01 -12.67
CA HIS A 195 -9.40 8.34 -11.28
C HIS A 195 -10.34 7.59 -10.34
N GLY A 196 -9.76 6.93 -9.35
CA GLY A 196 -10.50 6.37 -8.23
C GLY A 196 -9.98 6.94 -6.92
N VAL A 197 -10.87 7.19 -5.97
CA VAL A 197 -10.50 7.66 -4.63
C VAL A 197 -10.47 6.48 -3.67
N VAL A 198 -9.37 6.35 -2.93
CA VAL A 198 -9.16 5.29 -1.94
C VAL A 198 -8.80 5.94 -0.60
N GLN A 199 -9.57 5.66 0.42
CA GLN A 199 -9.25 5.99 1.80
C GLN A 199 -8.58 4.79 2.45
N VAL A 200 -7.50 5.03 3.19
CA VAL A 200 -6.72 3.96 3.83
C VAL A 200 -6.51 4.30 5.31
N ARG A 201 -6.68 3.30 6.17
CA ARG A 201 -6.31 3.35 7.58
C ARG A 201 -5.51 2.10 7.93
N LEU A 202 -4.41 2.31 8.62
CA LEU A 202 -3.52 1.26 9.08
C LEU A 202 -3.41 1.34 10.59
N ASP A 203 -3.41 0.19 11.25
CA ASP A 203 -3.11 0.05 12.66
C ASP A 203 -2.26 -1.21 12.83
N LEU A 204 -0.96 -1.03 12.88
CA LEU A 204 0.03 -2.09 12.80
C LEU A 204 0.91 -2.10 14.04
N ASN A 205 1.31 -3.27 14.47
CA ASN A 205 2.28 -3.46 15.53
C ASN A 205 3.62 -3.92 14.95
N ASP A 206 4.69 -3.39 15.52
CA ASP A 206 6.07 -3.76 15.22
C ASP A 206 6.54 -4.78 16.26
N THR A 207 6.58 -6.03 15.88
CA THR A 207 7.24 -7.08 16.65
C THR A 207 8.51 -7.49 15.92
N ARG A 208 9.69 -7.25 16.49
CA ARG A 208 11.00 -7.54 15.90
C ARG A 208 11.48 -6.60 14.78
N GLY A 209 11.01 -5.36 14.75
CA GLY A 209 11.48 -4.37 13.79
C GLY A 209 10.80 -4.43 12.42
N LEU A 210 9.69 -5.14 12.31
CA LEU A 210 8.86 -5.24 11.12
C LEU A 210 7.39 -5.01 11.48
N LEU A 211 6.63 -4.41 10.58
CA LEU A 211 5.18 -4.23 10.72
C LEU A 211 4.50 -5.60 10.50
N ASN A 212 4.43 -6.39 11.56
CA ASN A 212 4.08 -7.80 11.45
C ASN A 212 2.60 -8.08 11.65
N ASP A 213 2.00 -7.42 12.63
CA ASP A 213 0.64 -7.73 13.06
C ASP A 213 -0.23 -6.49 13.01
N GLY A 214 -1.52 -6.67 12.74
CA GLY A 214 -2.46 -5.56 12.82
C GLY A 214 -3.57 -5.61 11.81
N HIS A 215 -4.15 -4.44 11.57
CA HIS A 215 -5.32 -4.29 10.73
C HIS A 215 -5.13 -3.20 9.68
N ILE A 216 -5.65 -3.46 8.51
CA ILE A 216 -5.73 -2.51 7.40
C ILE A 216 -7.20 -2.37 7.04
N TRP A 217 -7.65 -1.14 6.93
CA TRP A 217 -8.93 -0.81 6.37
C TRP A 217 -8.76 0.05 5.12
N MET A 218 -9.58 -0.21 4.13
CA MET A 218 -9.57 0.50 2.86
C MET A 218 -11.00 0.69 2.38
N GLN A 219 -11.30 1.87 1.86
CA GLN A 219 -12.51 2.14 1.10
C GLN A 219 -12.10 2.73 -0.24
N ALA A 220 -12.64 2.17 -1.31
CA ALA A 220 -12.38 2.63 -2.66
C ALA A 220 -13.70 2.98 -3.34
N ASP A 221 -13.76 4.13 -3.97
CA ASP A 221 -14.92 4.59 -4.71
C ASP A 221 -14.58 4.69 -6.20
N ASP A 222 -15.35 3.99 -7.02
CA ASP A 222 -15.28 4.02 -8.48
C ASP A 222 -13.88 3.73 -9.07
N VAL A 223 -13.23 2.69 -8.56
CA VAL A 223 -11.88 2.30 -8.99
C VAL A 223 -11.92 1.36 -10.19
N ASP A 224 -11.09 1.62 -11.19
CA ASP A 224 -10.84 0.69 -12.31
C ASP A 224 -9.99 -0.49 -11.84
N VAL A 225 -10.56 -1.69 -11.88
CA VAL A 225 -9.87 -2.91 -11.43
C VAL A 225 -9.16 -3.66 -12.54
N ARG A 226 -9.30 -3.27 -13.81
CA ARG A 226 -8.66 -3.96 -14.95
C ARG A 226 -7.14 -4.11 -14.77
N PRO A 227 -6.38 -3.09 -14.34
CA PRO A 227 -4.94 -3.22 -14.14
C PRO A 227 -4.56 -4.29 -13.11
N TRP A 228 -5.46 -4.60 -12.19
CA TRP A 228 -5.20 -5.54 -11.09
C TRP A 228 -5.60 -6.97 -11.40
N ILE A 229 -6.64 -7.15 -12.22
CA ILE A 229 -7.17 -8.46 -12.58
C ILE A 229 -6.65 -8.98 -13.93
N GLY A 230 -5.85 -8.19 -14.65
CA GLY A 230 -5.42 -8.47 -16.03
C GLY A 230 -4.81 -9.85 -16.22
N ARG A 231 -3.99 -10.33 -15.27
CA ARG A 231 -3.40 -11.67 -15.34
C ARG A 231 -4.39 -12.83 -15.22
N TRP A 232 -5.60 -12.57 -14.72
CA TRP A 232 -6.69 -13.54 -14.63
C TRP A 232 -7.61 -13.50 -15.83
N LEU A 233 -7.43 -12.49 -16.68
CA LEU A 233 -8.15 -12.31 -17.91
C LEU A 233 -7.35 -12.92 -19.06
N ARG A 234 -8.05 -13.31 -20.10
CA ARG A 234 -7.41 -13.74 -21.33
C ARG A 234 -6.70 -12.57 -22.01
N ASP A 235 -5.57 -12.85 -22.66
CA ASP A 235 -4.89 -11.88 -23.50
C ASP A 235 -5.84 -11.34 -24.58
N ASN A 236 -5.81 -10.04 -24.83
CA ASN A 236 -6.69 -9.34 -25.72
C ASN A 236 -8.18 -9.51 -25.40
N THR A 237 -8.54 -9.46 -24.12
CA THR A 237 -9.96 -9.51 -23.76
C THR A 237 -10.68 -8.30 -24.34
N SER A 238 -11.95 -8.53 -24.67
CA SER A 238 -12.87 -7.46 -25.08
C SER A 238 -13.40 -6.62 -23.89
N LEU A 239 -12.80 -6.72 -22.70
CA LEU A 239 -13.21 -5.99 -21.51
C LEU A 239 -12.93 -4.49 -21.66
N GLU A 240 -13.97 -3.70 -21.84
CA GLU A 240 -13.89 -2.27 -22.08
C GLU A 240 -13.80 -1.47 -20.76
N SER A 241 -14.55 -1.89 -19.76
CA SER A 241 -14.53 -1.27 -18.43
C SER A 241 -14.77 -2.29 -17.33
N ALA A 242 -14.16 -2.07 -16.17
CA ALA A 242 -14.44 -2.81 -14.94
C ALA A 242 -14.20 -1.88 -13.76
N ARG A 243 -15.26 -1.37 -13.15
CA ARG A 243 -15.21 -0.38 -12.08
C ARG A 243 -15.96 -0.89 -10.87
N ILE A 244 -15.39 -0.68 -9.68
CA ILE A 244 -15.99 -1.10 -8.42
C ILE A 244 -15.85 -0.02 -7.34
N SER A 245 -16.82 0.01 -6.45
CA SER A 245 -16.73 0.71 -5.16
C SER A 245 -16.79 -0.34 -4.05
N LEU A 246 -15.77 -0.37 -3.20
CA LEU A 246 -15.62 -1.40 -2.18
C LEU A 246 -15.16 -0.84 -0.84
N ALA A 247 -15.42 -1.59 0.22
CA ALA A 247 -14.74 -1.47 1.50
C ALA A 247 -14.08 -2.81 1.82
N ALA A 248 -12.86 -2.77 2.34
CA ALA A 248 -12.12 -3.96 2.69
C ALA A 248 -11.46 -3.81 4.06
N TRP A 249 -11.42 -4.90 4.79
CA TRP A 249 -10.73 -5.06 6.06
C TRP A 249 -9.76 -6.22 5.92
N ALA A 250 -8.54 -6.02 6.34
CA ALA A 250 -7.52 -7.05 6.30
C ALA A 250 -6.83 -7.15 7.65
N SER A 251 -6.52 -8.36 8.06
CA SER A 251 -5.72 -8.66 9.25
C SER A 251 -4.39 -9.25 8.81
N LEU A 252 -3.30 -8.67 9.32
CA LEU A 252 -1.95 -9.16 9.14
C LEU A 252 -1.51 -9.96 10.36
N ARG A 253 -0.74 -11.01 10.12
CA ARG A 253 -0.04 -11.78 11.16
C ARG A 253 1.32 -12.21 10.62
N ASP A 254 2.38 -11.96 11.38
CA ASP A 254 3.77 -12.23 10.97
C ASP A 254 4.14 -11.62 9.60
N GLY A 255 3.62 -10.42 9.30
CA GLY A 255 3.85 -9.72 8.04
C GLY A 255 3.07 -10.26 6.84
N GLU A 256 2.24 -11.26 7.04
CA GLU A 256 1.42 -11.86 5.99
C GLU A 256 -0.07 -11.58 6.20
N LEU A 257 -0.80 -11.46 5.11
CA LEU A 257 -2.25 -11.37 5.15
C LEU A 257 -2.80 -12.67 5.76
N TYR A 258 -3.57 -12.57 6.83
CA TYR A 258 -4.15 -13.71 7.54
C TYR A 258 -5.63 -13.90 7.24
N ALA A 259 -6.39 -12.81 7.23
CA ALA A 259 -7.81 -12.81 6.92
C ALA A 259 -8.20 -11.46 6.33
N GLY A 260 -9.31 -11.44 5.60
CA GLY A 260 -9.87 -10.20 5.04
C GLY A 260 -11.34 -10.35 4.72
N ASP A 261 -12.04 -9.24 4.84
CA ASP A 261 -13.44 -9.08 4.45
C ASP A 261 -13.52 -8.00 3.39
N ILE A 262 -14.20 -8.27 2.30
CA ILE A 262 -14.40 -7.35 1.20
C ILE A 262 -15.90 -7.17 0.99
N LEU A 263 -16.38 -5.95 1.04
CA LEU A 263 -17.73 -5.58 0.66
C LEU A 263 -17.66 -4.77 -0.63
N ILE A 264 -18.06 -5.34 -1.74
CA ILE A 264 -18.28 -4.61 -2.98
C ILE A 264 -19.67 -3.97 -2.90
N LYS A 265 -19.71 -2.66 -2.66
CA LYS A 265 -20.96 -1.90 -2.50
C LYS A 265 -21.73 -1.87 -3.82
N GLN A 266 -21.02 -1.56 -4.89
CA GLN A 266 -21.49 -1.58 -6.27
C GLN A 266 -20.32 -1.82 -7.21
N GLY A 267 -20.60 -2.39 -8.36
CA GLY A 267 -19.60 -2.61 -9.39
C GLY A 267 -20.24 -2.89 -10.74
N GLY A 268 -19.46 -2.71 -11.78
CA GLY A 268 -19.87 -3.00 -13.13
C GLY A 268 -18.68 -3.32 -14.04
N ALA A 269 -18.93 -4.22 -14.98
CA ALA A 269 -17.99 -4.53 -16.05
C ALA A 269 -18.76 -4.56 -17.38
N HIS A 270 -18.12 -4.05 -18.44
CA HIS A 270 -18.63 -4.07 -19.80
C HIS A 270 -17.60 -4.70 -20.71
N TRP A 271 -18.04 -5.60 -21.55
CA TRP A 271 -17.18 -6.25 -22.55
C TRP A 271 -17.94 -6.55 -23.83
N ARG A 272 -17.19 -6.57 -24.92
CA ARG A 272 -17.73 -6.89 -26.23
C ARG A 272 -17.87 -8.40 -26.42
N GLY A 273 -19.06 -8.86 -26.70
CA GLY A 273 -19.33 -10.23 -27.12
C GLY A 273 -19.27 -10.40 -28.63
N GLU A 274 -19.49 -11.64 -29.09
CA GLU A 274 -19.50 -11.96 -30.54
C GLU A 274 -20.71 -11.38 -31.28
N GLN A 275 -21.85 -11.30 -30.59
CA GLN A 275 -23.12 -10.85 -31.19
C GLN A 275 -23.61 -9.52 -30.61
N HIS A 276 -23.36 -9.29 -29.36
CA HIS A 276 -23.77 -8.08 -28.63
C HIS A 276 -22.83 -7.83 -27.43
N ASP A 277 -22.87 -6.62 -26.96
CA ASP A 277 -22.10 -6.24 -25.76
C ASP A 277 -22.76 -6.81 -24.51
N HIS A 278 -21.94 -7.19 -23.56
CA HIS A 278 -22.36 -7.75 -22.28
C HIS A 278 -22.02 -6.82 -21.14
N GLN A 279 -22.82 -6.88 -20.09
CA GLN A 279 -22.57 -6.17 -18.83
C GLN A 279 -22.78 -7.08 -17.63
N LEU A 280 -21.88 -6.95 -16.66
CA LEU A 280 -22.02 -7.51 -15.32
C LEU A 280 -22.26 -6.37 -14.34
N GLN A 281 -23.21 -6.53 -13.45
CA GLN A 281 -23.45 -5.61 -12.32
C GLN A 281 -23.34 -6.37 -11.02
N ILE A 282 -22.74 -5.71 -10.02
CA ILE A 282 -22.56 -6.22 -8.66
C ILE A 282 -23.27 -5.27 -7.71
N ASP A 283 -24.08 -5.78 -6.81
CA ASP A 283 -24.81 -4.96 -5.84
C ASP A 283 -24.75 -5.59 -4.44
N GLY A 284 -23.86 -5.07 -3.62
CA GLY A 284 -23.72 -5.47 -2.22
C GLY A 284 -23.13 -6.89 -2.03
N LEU A 285 -22.10 -7.27 -2.80
CA LEU A 285 -21.45 -8.56 -2.68
C LEU A 285 -20.42 -8.56 -1.56
N THR A 286 -20.51 -9.52 -0.64
CA THR A 286 -19.53 -9.73 0.44
C THR A 286 -18.66 -10.94 0.12
N ALA A 287 -17.35 -10.82 0.34
CA ALA A 287 -16.39 -11.90 0.21
C ALA A 287 -15.50 -11.97 1.45
N HIS A 288 -15.29 -13.19 1.96
CA HIS A 288 -14.44 -13.48 3.11
C HIS A 288 -13.21 -14.24 2.63
N LEU A 289 -12.05 -13.69 2.89
CA LEU A 289 -10.76 -14.29 2.59
C LEU A 289 -10.12 -14.75 3.89
N ALA A 290 -9.63 -15.97 3.94
CA ALA A 290 -8.90 -16.46 5.10
C ALA A 290 -7.77 -17.40 4.69
N ARG A 291 -6.67 -17.37 5.46
CA ARG A 291 -5.59 -18.33 5.30
C ARG A 291 -6.04 -19.71 5.78
N PHE A 292 -5.78 -20.73 5.00
CA PHE A 292 -6.13 -22.11 5.30
C PHE A 292 -4.92 -23.00 5.05
N ARG A 293 -4.29 -23.50 6.12
CA ARG A 293 -3.01 -24.23 6.04
C ARG A 293 -1.96 -23.40 5.26
N ASN A 294 -1.41 -23.95 4.18
CA ASN A 294 -0.46 -23.24 3.31
C ASN A 294 -1.13 -22.48 2.15
N GLY A 295 -2.46 -22.44 2.11
CA GLY A 295 -3.25 -21.85 1.03
C GLY A 295 -4.23 -20.80 1.50
N TRP A 296 -5.23 -20.53 0.66
CA TRP A 296 -6.22 -19.50 0.86
C TRP A 296 -7.62 -20.02 0.58
N SER A 297 -8.55 -19.61 1.41
CA SER A 297 -9.99 -19.80 1.18
C SER A 297 -10.66 -18.46 0.89
N LEU A 298 -11.48 -18.42 -0.13
CA LEU A 298 -12.38 -17.30 -0.44
C LEU A 298 -13.82 -17.81 -0.36
N ASN A 299 -14.67 -17.15 0.40
CA ASN A 299 -16.06 -17.50 0.54
C ASN A 299 -16.96 -16.30 0.24
N ILE A 300 -17.86 -16.46 -0.72
CA ILE A 300 -18.90 -15.50 -1.07
C ILE A 300 -20.23 -16.15 -0.65
N PRO A 301 -20.80 -15.76 0.50
CA PRO A 301 -21.96 -16.42 1.06
C PRO A 301 -23.22 -16.22 0.24
N GLN A 302 -23.31 -15.13 -0.50
CA GLN A 302 -24.42 -14.82 -1.37
C GLN A 302 -23.97 -14.04 -2.60
N THR A 303 -24.22 -14.59 -3.78
CA THR A 303 -23.99 -13.90 -5.04
C THR A 303 -25.12 -12.88 -5.29
N ARG A 304 -24.73 -11.61 -5.39
CA ARG A 304 -25.61 -10.50 -5.79
C ARG A 304 -25.10 -9.91 -7.07
N LEU A 305 -25.40 -10.62 -8.16
CA LEU A 305 -24.91 -10.30 -9.49
C LEU A 305 -26.07 -10.22 -10.46
N SER A 306 -25.93 -9.43 -11.50
CA SER A 306 -26.80 -9.48 -12.68
C SER A 306 -25.95 -9.43 -13.95
N THR A 307 -26.33 -10.22 -14.95
CA THR A 307 -25.74 -10.20 -16.29
C THR A 307 -26.79 -9.76 -17.28
N ASP A 308 -26.47 -8.75 -18.07
CA ASP A 308 -27.36 -8.17 -19.10
C ASP A 308 -28.74 -7.77 -18.52
N GLY A 309 -28.72 -7.17 -17.33
CA GLY A 309 -29.91 -6.71 -16.61
C GLY A 309 -30.73 -7.80 -15.93
N VAL A 310 -30.30 -9.07 -15.98
CA VAL A 310 -31.01 -10.18 -15.33
C VAL A 310 -30.24 -10.67 -14.12
N ALA A 311 -30.90 -10.63 -12.95
CA ALA A 311 -30.30 -11.06 -11.70
C ALA A 311 -30.01 -12.56 -11.67
N TRP A 312 -28.90 -12.93 -11.05
CA TRP A 312 -28.57 -14.32 -10.76
C TRP A 312 -29.42 -14.82 -9.56
N ALA A 313 -29.72 -16.09 -9.58
CA ALA A 313 -30.26 -16.71 -8.37
C ALA A 313 -29.25 -16.60 -7.23
N PRO A 314 -29.68 -16.23 -6.02
CA PRO A 314 -28.77 -16.10 -4.88
C PRO A 314 -28.14 -17.46 -4.57
N GLY A 315 -26.86 -17.57 -4.82
CA GLY A 315 -26.04 -18.76 -4.60
C GLY A 315 -24.86 -18.46 -3.71
N ARG A 316 -24.07 -19.49 -3.39
CA ARG A 316 -22.81 -19.40 -2.66
C ARG A 316 -21.67 -19.80 -3.57
N ILE A 317 -20.53 -19.11 -3.45
CA ILE A 317 -19.28 -19.50 -4.11
C ILE A 317 -18.21 -19.63 -3.02
N ALA A 318 -17.50 -20.76 -3.04
CA ALA A 318 -16.33 -20.98 -2.21
C ALA A 318 -15.18 -21.46 -3.08
N LEU A 319 -14.03 -20.82 -2.90
CA LEU A 319 -12.78 -21.18 -3.55
C LEU A 319 -11.77 -21.57 -2.49
N LEU A 320 -11.05 -22.66 -2.69
CA LEU A 320 -9.94 -23.07 -1.87
C LEU A 320 -8.72 -23.26 -2.78
N TRP A 321 -7.70 -22.45 -2.57
CA TRP A 321 -6.43 -22.62 -3.23
C TRP A 321 -5.43 -23.21 -2.25
N GLN A 322 -4.80 -24.33 -2.62
CA GLN A 322 -3.79 -25.02 -1.80
C GLN A 322 -2.55 -25.27 -2.65
N PRO A 323 -1.40 -24.67 -2.30
CA PRO A 323 -0.12 -25.11 -2.84
C PRO A 323 0.20 -26.51 -2.28
N GLN A 324 0.77 -27.36 -3.11
CA GLN A 324 1.25 -28.68 -2.70
C GLN A 324 2.78 -28.69 -2.76
N ASP A 325 3.44 -29.24 -1.75
CA ASP A 325 4.91 -29.16 -1.59
C ASP A 325 5.69 -29.87 -2.72
N HIS A 326 5.07 -30.81 -3.45
CA HIS A 326 5.71 -31.56 -4.54
C HIS A 326 4.77 -31.86 -5.72
N ALA A 327 3.64 -31.17 -5.82
CA ALA A 327 2.68 -31.33 -6.90
C ALA A 327 2.15 -29.97 -7.37
N ALA A 328 1.42 -29.97 -8.48
CA ALA A 328 0.74 -28.79 -8.96
C ALA A 328 -0.24 -28.24 -7.88
N ALA A 329 -0.27 -26.92 -7.69
CA ALA A 329 -1.24 -26.29 -6.82
C ALA A 329 -2.67 -26.66 -7.27
N GLU A 330 -3.58 -26.81 -6.32
CA GLU A 330 -4.96 -27.19 -6.60
C GLU A 330 -5.92 -26.05 -6.25
N ILE A 331 -6.85 -25.77 -7.16
CA ILE A 331 -7.99 -24.89 -6.88
C ILE A 331 -9.24 -25.75 -6.77
N ARG A 332 -9.91 -25.71 -5.62
CA ARG A 332 -11.22 -26.30 -5.41
C ARG A 332 -12.28 -25.23 -5.47
N VAL A 333 -13.24 -25.43 -6.34
CA VAL A 333 -14.40 -24.55 -6.52
C VAL A 333 -15.65 -25.29 -6.03
N ARG A 334 -16.42 -24.63 -5.20
CA ARG A 334 -17.74 -25.09 -4.77
C ARG A 334 -18.72 -23.96 -5.00
N ALA A 335 -19.77 -24.21 -5.76
CA ALA A 335 -20.81 -23.22 -6.01
C ALA A 335 -22.19 -23.87 -5.89
N THR A 336 -23.17 -23.05 -5.49
CA THR A 336 -24.57 -23.47 -5.44
C THR A 336 -25.42 -22.52 -6.26
N ARG A 337 -26.48 -23.04 -6.89
CA ARG A 337 -27.44 -22.28 -7.69
C ARG A 337 -26.80 -21.44 -8.80
N LEU A 338 -25.88 -22.07 -9.54
CA LEU A 338 -25.21 -21.43 -10.65
C LEU A 338 -26.11 -21.45 -11.89
N ASP A 339 -26.52 -20.28 -12.36
CA ASP A 339 -27.23 -20.12 -13.64
C ASP A 339 -26.22 -20.10 -14.79
N LEU A 340 -26.16 -21.18 -15.54
CA LEU A 340 -25.21 -21.35 -16.63
C LEU A 340 -25.41 -20.32 -17.75
N GLN A 341 -26.64 -19.95 -18.02
CA GLN A 341 -26.94 -18.99 -19.08
C GLN A 341 -26.43 -17.59 -18.69
N ARG A 342 -26.48 -17.22 -17.41
CA ARG A 342 -25.97 -15.95 -16.90
C ARG A 342 -24.46 -15.94 -16.74
N PHE A 343 -23.89 -17.09 -16.45
CA PHE A 343 -22.44 -17.27 -16.33
C PHE A 343 -21.74 -17.39 -17.69
N ALA A 344 -22.40 -17.91 -18.70
CA ALA A 344 -21.82 -18.18 -20.02
C ALA A 344 -21.09 -16.99 -20.65
N PRO A 345 -21.61 -15.74 -20.61
CA PRO A 345 -20.91 -14.59 -21.17
C PRO A 345 -19.57 -14.23 -20.49
N LEU A 346 -19.37 -14.67 -19.25
CA LEU A 346 -18.13 -14.44 -18.50
C LEU A 346 -17.01 -15.42 -18.86
N VAL A 347 -17.35 -16.61 -19.32
CA VAL A 347 -16.37 -17.68 -19.57
C VAL A 347 -15.28 -17.27 -20.57
N PRO A 348 -15.56 -16.57 -21.66
CA PRO A 348 -14.54 -16.12 -22.60
C PRO A 348 -13.51 -15.14 -22.00
N LEU A 349 -13.85 -14.46 -20.89
CA LEU A 349 -12.96 -13.52 -20.21
C LEU A 349 -11.91 -14.23 -19.34
N ILE A 350 -12.16 -15.48 -18.93
CA ILE A 350 -11.33 -16.21 -17.98
C ILE A 350 -10.03 -16.70 -18.65
N GLY A 351 -8.89 -16.13 -18.25
CA GLY A 351 -7.58 -16.40 -18.85
C GLY A 351 -7.08 -17.86 -18.70
N PRO A 352 -7.18 -18.47 -17.51
CA PRO A 352 -6.61 -19.81 -17.26
C PRO A 352 -7.30 -20.96 -18.00
N LEU A 353 -8.44 -20.72 -18.66
CA LEU A 353 -9.16 -21.76 -19.40
C LEU A 353 -8.46 -22.11 -20.71
N SER A 354 -8.26 -23.42 -20.96
CA SER A 354 -7.68 -23.88 -22.19
C SER A 354 -8.57 -23.57 -23.42
N PRO A 355 -7.99 -23.35 -24.60
CA PRO A 355 -8.77 -23.12 -25.83
C PRO A 355 -9.79 -24.23 -26.10
N THR A 356 -9.39 -25.49 -25.89
CA THR A 356 -10.26 -26.66 -26.07
C THR A 356 -11.49 -26.62 -25.17
N LEU A 357 -11.32 -26.20 -23.91
CA LEU A 357 -12.43 -26.04 -22.96
C LEU A 357 -13.41 -24.96 -23.41
N LEU A 358 -12.90 -23.87 -23.96
CA LEU A 358 -13.73 -22.79 -24.48
C LEU A 358 -14.52 -23.19 -25.70
N ASP A 359 -13.88 -23.90 -26.65
CA ASP A 359 -14.55 -24.37 -27.86
C ASP A 359 -15.63 -25.40 -27.50
N THR A 360 -15.35 -26.26 -26.53
CA THR A 360 -16.35 -27.18 -25.98
C THR A 360 -17.51 -26.44 -25.30
N TRP A 361 -17.20 -25.42 -24.53
CA TRP A 361 -18.21 -24.57 -23.87
C TRP A 361 -19.12 -23.87 -24.91
N ARG A 362 -18.51 -23.29 -25.95
CA ARG A 362 -19.23 -22.65 -27.04
C ARG A 362 -20.13 -23.62 -27.82
N ALA A 363 -19.62 -24.83 -28.07
CA ALA A 363 -20.36 -25.87 -28.78
C ALA A 363 -21.55 -26.39 -27.94
N LEU A 364 -21.38 -26.56 -26.65
CA LEU A 364 -22.42 -27.07 -25.77
C LEU A 364 -23.53 -26.07 -25.49
N GLN A 365 -23.26 -24.75 -25.58
CA GLN A 365 -24.21 -23.69 -25.24
C GLN A 365 -25.02 -24.01 -23.98
N PRO A 366 -24.36 -24.23 -22.84
CA PRO A 366 -25.01 -24.77 -21.67
C PRO A 366 -26.09 -23.81 -21.14
N ARG A 367 -27.26 -24.40 -20.81
CA ARG A 367 -28.42 -23.67 -20.30
C ARG A 367 -28.94 -24.36 -19.04
N GLY A 368 -29.62 -23.60 -18.19
CA GLY A 368 -30.24 -24.13 -16.98
C GLY A 368 -29.42 -23.84 -15.72
N TYR A 369 -29.79 -24.50 -14.64
CA TYR A 369 -29.22 -24.29 -13.32
C TYR A 369 -28.42 -25.51 -12.88
N ILE A 370 -27.29 -25.24 -12.24
CA ILE A 370 -26.55 -26.22 -11.45
C ILE A 370 -26.86 -25.96 -9.97
N ASP A 371 -27.54 -26.89 -9.30
CA ASP A 371 -27.84 -26.76 -7.88
C ASP A 371 -26.58 -26.82 -7.04
N THR A 372 -25.63 -27.67 -7.38
CA THR A 372 -24.35 -27.81 -6.70
C THR A 372 -23.25 -28.13 -7.72
N LEU A 373 -22.23 -27.27 -7.77
CA LEU A 373 -21.02 -27.46 -8.55
C LEU A 373 -19.85 -27.77 -7.62
N ALA A 374 -19.11 -28.83 -7.96
CA ALA A 374 -17.84 -29.16 -7.32
C ALA A 374 -16.78 -29.39 -8.41
N LEU A 375 -15.76 -28.54 -8.44
CA LEU A 375 -14.62 -28.65 -9.36
C LEU A 375 -13.33 -28.66 -8.58
N ASP A 376 -12.44 -29.57 -8.93
CA ASP A 376 -11.08 -29.63 -8.43
C ASP A 376 -10.14 -29.49 -9.63
N ILE A 377 -9.45 -28.36 -9.72
CA ILE A 377 -8.67 -27.95 -10.88
C ILE A 377 -7.18 -27.96 -10.49
N PRO A 378 -6.38 -28.89 -11.01
CA PRO A 378 -4.95 -28.84 -10.86
C PRO A 378 -4.40 -27.66 -11.69
N LEU A 379 -3.58 -26.81 -11.07
CA LEU A 379 -2.87 -25.74 -11.77
C LEU A 379 -1.58 -26.33 -12.32
N THR A 380 -1.46 -26.44 -13.63
CA THR A 380 -0.19 -26.76 -14.28
C THR A 380 0.84 -25.67 -13.94
N GLN A 381 2.01 -26.06 -13.42
CA GLN A 381 3.12 -25.13 -13.31
C GLN A 381 3.42 -24.61 -14.72
N PRO A 382 3.60 -23.29 -14.91
CA PRO A 382 4.18 -22.81 -16.14
C PRO A 382 5.57 -23.45 -16.26
N GLU A 383 5.85 -24.09 -17.37
CA GLU A 383 7.19 -24.60 -17.70
C GLU A 383 8.18 -23.44 -17.52
N GLN A 384 9.24 -23.70 -16.75
CA GLN A 384 10.32 -22.75 -16.43
C GLN A 384 11.09 -22.36 -17.69
#